data_d4aaa3ef253993ba2f5dec6342e72733
#
_entry.id   d4aaa3ef253993ba2f5dec6342e72733
#
_cell.length_a   1.000
_cell.length_b   1.000
_cell.length_c   1.000
_cell.angle_alpha   90.00
_cell.angle_beta   90.00
_cell.angle_gamma   90.00
#
_symmetry.space_group_name_H-M   'P 1'
#
loop_
_entity.id
_entity.type
_entity.pdbx_description
1 polymer ?
#
loop_
_entity_poly.entity_id
_entity_poly.type
_entity_poly.pdbx_seq_one_letter_code
_entity_poly.pdbx_strand_id
1 'polypeptide(L)'
;MGATPTFALNIFGFPIKDLPKEVAAQILKGGSDKANEAGIPILGGHSVDDKEPKYGMVVNGEVHENMLIRNSGSIAGDSLVLTKPIGTGIVSTATKKEHIQNELEKTAIESMKTLNKDAAKIMQKFKVNAATDITGFGLLGHLIEMCKSSGVSAKLDFKNIPFFPGVEQLANEGFVPSGSRRNHDHASGYCRYSDHITASQRLMLSDSQTSGGLLISIPEKEAE
;
A
#
# COMPACT_ATOMS: atom_id res chain seq x y z
N MET A 1 -10.67 -4.60 8.02
CA MET A 1 -9.69 -4.53 9.00
C MET A 1 -10.18 -4.97 10.37
N GLY A 2 -9.26 -5.27 11.31
CA GLY A 2 -9.64 -5.88 12.58
C GLY A 2 -9.66 -7.42 12.55
N ALA A 3 -9.58 -8.04 11.37
CA ALA A 3 -9.59 -9.49 11.25
C ALA A 3 -8.26 -10.12 11.67
N THR A 4 -8.36 -11.33 12.22
CA THR A 4 -7.22 -12.22 12.46
C THR A 4 -7.09 -13.17 11.27
N PRO A 5 -5.95 -13.20 10.56
CA PRO A 5 -5.77 -14.10 9.43
C PRO A 5 -5.70 -15.55 9.92
N THR A 6 -6.28 -16.47 9.14
CA THR A 6 -6.39 -17.91 9.48
C THR A 6 -5.62 -18.80 8.52
N PHE A 7 -5.68 -18.53 7.22
CA PHE A 7 -4.93 -19.25 6.20
C PHE A 7 -4.81 -18.44 4.91
N ALA A 8 -3.90 -18.89 4.03
CA ALA A 8 -3.72 -18.30 2.70
C ALA A 8 -3.82 -19.37 1.59
N LEU A 9 -4.14 -18.91 0.38
CA LEU A 9 -4.03 -19.64 -0.87
C LEU A 9 -3.12 -18.86 -1.82
N ASN A 10 -2.20 -19.53 -2.50
CA ASN A 10 -1.30 -18.93 -3.49
C ASN A 10 -1.95 -18.81 -4.86
N ILE A 11 -1.64 -17.73 -5.56
CA ILE A 11 -1.81 -17.59 -7.01
C ILE A 11 -0.43 -17.33 -7.59
N PHE A 12 0.00 -18.17 -8.53
CA PHE A 12 1.34 -18.15 -9.08
C PHE A 12 1.34 -18.30 -10.59
N GLY A 13 1.70 -17.26 -11.33
CA GLY A 13 2.01 -17.29 -12.75
C GLY A 13 3.53 -17.32 -12.92
N PHE A 14 4.05 -18.22 -13.79
CA PHE A 14 5.49 -18.32 -13.97
C PHE A 14 5.86 -18.82 -15.38
N PRO A 15 6.82 -18.17 -16.08
CA PRO A 15 7.28 -18.59 -17.39
C PRO A 15 8.26 -19.76 -17.27
N ILE A 16 7.72 -20.96 -17.14
CA ILE A 16 8.49 -22.17 -16.81
C ILE A 16 9.56 -22.53 -17.86
N LYS A 17 9.39 -22.04 -19.09
CA LYS A 17 10.34 -22.26 -20.19
C LYS A 17 11.45 -21.23 -20.26
N ASP A 18 11.21 -20.03 -19.74
CA ASP A 18 12.07 -18.86 -19.93
C ASP A 18 12.90 -18.53 -18.67
N LEU A 19 12.47 -18.97 -17.49
CA LEU A 19 13.17 -18.72 -16.23
C LEU A 19 13.53 -20.01 -15.48
N PRO A 20 14.67 -20.01 -14.77
CA PRO A 20 15.08 -21.13 -13.92
C PRO A 20 14.06 -21.45 -12.82
N LYS A 21 13.86 -22.73 -12.51
CA LYS A 21 12.93 -23.19 -11.46
C LYS A 21 13.34 -22.67 -10.06
N GLU A 22 14.60 -22.39 -9.87
CA GLU A 22 15.16 -21.80 -8.64
C GLU A 22 14.56 -20.43 -8.34
N VAL A 23 14.26 -19.64 -9.38
CA VAL A 23 13.56 -18.34 -9.23
C VAL A 23 12.14 -18.58 -8.72
N ALA A 24 11.42 -19.56 -9.27
CA ALA A 24 10.10 -19.95 -8.79
C ALA A 24 10.13 -20.37 -7.32
N ALA A 25 11.12 -21.21 -6.96
CA ALA A 25 11.29 -21.67 -5.58
C ALA A 25 11.56 -20.51 -4.61
N GLN A 26 12.36 -19.51 -5.00
CA GLN A 26 12.64 -18.33 -4.20
C GLN A 26 11.39 -17.44 -4.00
N ILE A 27 10.57 -17.24 -5.05
CA ILE A 27 9.31 -16.50 -4.95
C ILE A 27 8.36 -17.18 -3.98
N LEU A 28 8.15 -18.50 -4.13
CA LEU A 28 7.28 -19.28 -3.25
C LEU A 28 7.79 -19.31 -1.80
N LYS A 29 9.11 -19.38 -1.63
CA LYS A 29 9.75 -19.28 -0.30
C LYS A 29 9.45 -17.92 0.35
N GLY A 30 9.58 -16.82 -0.39
CA GLY A 30 9.25 -15.48 0.12
C GLY A 30 7.81 -15.39 0.63
N GLY A 31 6.85 -15.95 -0.12
CA GLY A 31 5.46 -16.04 0.32
C GLY A 31 5.29 -16.91 1.57
N SER A 32 5.94 -18.07 1.63
CA SER A 32 5.92 -18.96 2.78
C SER A 32 6.51 -18.27 4.03
N ASP A 33 7.64 -17.58 3.88
CA ASP A 33 8.27 -16.84 4.99
C ASP A 33 7.31 -15.79 5.58
N LYS A 34 6.55 -15.06 4.71
CA LYS A 34 5.56 -14.07 5.18
C LYS A 34 4.31 -14.70 5.79
N ALA A 35 3.83 -15.81 5.27
CA ALA A 35 2.73 -16.55 5.90
C ALA A 35 3.13 -17.07 7.29
N ASN A 36 4.35 -17.61 7.43
CA ASN A 36 4.89 -18.05 8.71
C ASN A 36 5.05 -16.88 9.71
N GLU A 37 5.54 -15.71 9.27
CA GLU A 37 5.62 -14.49 10.09
C GLU A 37 4.23 -14.03 10.56
N ALA A 38 3.22 -14.15 9.69
CA ALA A 38 1.84 -13.88 10.06
C ALA A 38 1.24 -14.93 11.01
N GLY A 39 1.83 -16.13 11.09
CA GLY A 39 1.37 -17.25 11.89
C GLY A 39 0.24 -18.05 11.22
N ILE A 40 0.20 -18.10 9.89
CA ILE A 40 -0.85 -18.78 9.11
C ILE A 40 -0.25 -19.82 8.15
N PRO A 41 -0.95 -20.95 7.90
CA PRO A 41 -0.56 -21.90 6.86
C PRO A 41 -0.98 -21.42 5.46
N ILE A 42 -0.23 -21.87 4.44
CA ILE A 42 -0.67 -21.85 3.05
C ILE A 42 -1.30 -23.22 2.77
N LEU A 43 -2.61 -23.28 2.54
CA LEU A 43 -3.36 -24.53 2.38
C LEU A 43 -3.40 -25.02 0.93
N GLY A 44 -2.94 -24.23 -0.02
CA GLY A 44 -2.94 -24.58 -1.43
C GLY A 44 -2.90 -23.36 -2.32
N GLY A 45 -3.48 -23.49 -3.51
CA GLY A 45 -3.52 -22.41 -4.49
C GLY A 45 -3.54 -22.93 -5.92
N HIS A 46 -3.21 -22.06 -6.86
CA HIS A 46 -3.18 -22.41 -8.28
C HIS A 46 -1.95 -21.83 -8.96
N SER A 47 -1.36 -22.61 -9.87
CA SER A 47 -0.21 -22.20 -10.69
C SER A 47 -0.57 -22.30 -12.17
N VAL A 48 -0.16 -21.29 -12.94
CA VAL A 48 -0.36 -21.24 -14.39
C VAL A 48 0.95 -20.90 -15.10
N ASP A 49 1.10 -21.37 -16.33
CA ASP A 49 2.17 -20.91 -17.24
C ASP A 49 1.80 -19.49 -17.69
N ASP A 50 2.69 -18.52 -17.50
CA ASP A 50 2.47 -17.11 -17.84
C ASP A 50 3.76 -16.52 -18.42
N LYS A 51 3.65 -15.48 -19.21
CA LYS A 51 4.81 -14.82 -19.84
C LYS A 51 5.67 -14.05 -18.83
N GLU A 52 5.10 -13.68 -17.69
CA GLU A 52 5.76 -12.90 -16.64
C GLU A 52 5.52 -13.55 -15.28
N PRO A 53 6.51 -13.55 -14.37
CA PRO A 53 6.28 -13.98 -13.00
C PRO A 53 5.20 -13.12 -12.33
N LYS A 54 4.17 -13.78 -11.78
CA LYS A 54 3.12 -13.18 -10.98
C LYS A 54 2.92 -14.00 -9.73
N TYR A 55 2.92 -13.35 -8.59
CA TYR A 55 2.69 -14.00 -7.31
C TYR A 55 1.74 -13.19 -6.45
N GLY A 56 0.81 -13.88 -5.81
CA GLY A 56 -0.10 -13.30 -4.85
C GLY A 56 -0.63 -14.32 -3.88
N MET A 57 -1.23 -13.84 -2.81
CA MET A 57 -1.95 -14.67 -1.84
C MET A 57 -3.35 -14.12 -1.62
N VAL A 58 -4.33 -15.02 -1.57
CA VAL A 58 -5.64 -14.74 -1.02
C VAL A 58 -5.58 -15.12 0.46
N VAL A 59 -5.70 -14.14 1.34
CA VAL A 59 -5.64 -14.35 2.78
C VAL A 59 -7.05 -14.34 3.34
N ASN A 60 -7.43 -15.42 4.03
CA ASN A 60 -8.70 -15.53 4.74
C ASN A 60 -8.49 -15.23 6.23
N GLY A 61 -9.48 -14.66 6.86
CA GLY A 61 -9.43 -14.31 8.27
C GLY A 61 -10.81 -14.18 8.87
N GLU A 62 -10.83 -14.10 10.19
CA GLU A 62 -12.05 -13.96 10.99
C GLU A 62 -12.03 -12.66 11.77
N VAL A 63 -13.20 -12.05 11.91
CA VAL A 63 -13.38 -10.84 12.71
C VAL A 63 -14.73 -10.90 13.40
N HIS A 64 -14.75 -10.54 14.68
CA HIS A 64 -16.03 -10.33 15.38
C HIS A 64 -16.69 -9.06 14.82
N GLU A 65 -17.98 -9.09 14.59
CA GLU A 65 -18.74 -8.00 13.96
C GLU A 65 -18.45 -6.62 14.59
N ASN A 66 -18.39 -6.58 15.92
CA ASN A 66 -18.12 -5.36 16.68
C ASN A 66 -16.66 -4.86 16.59
N MET A 67 -15.75 -5.65 16.03
CA MET A 67 -14.32 -5.31 15.84
C MET A 67 -14.00 -4.98 14.40
N LEU A 68 -14.99 -5.06 13.50
CA LEU A 68 -14.81 -4.78 12.08
C LEU A 68 -14.60 -3.27 11.87
N ILE A 69 -13.43 -2.90 11.39
CA ILE A 69 -13.12 -1.53 10.96
C ILE A 69 -13.28 -1.45 9.44
N ARG A 70 -14.16 -0.56 9.00
CA ARG A 70 -14.50 -0.36 7.58
C ARG A 70 -13.68 0.78 7.00
N ASN A 71 -13.68 0.91 5.68
CA ASN A 71 -13.15 2.08 4.97
C ASN A 71 -14.17 3.25 4.90
N SER A 72 -15.25 3.16 5.68
CA SER A 72 -16.30 4.18 5.81
C SER A 72 -16.56 4.44 7.30
N GLY A 73 -17.03 5.64 7.61
CA GLY A 73 -17.32 6.05 8.99
C GLY A 73 -16.40 7.14 9.53
N SER A 74 -15.50 7.68 8.70
CA SER A 74 -14.72 8.89 9.04
C SER A 74 -15.65 10.04 9.38
N ILE A 75 -15.27 10.84 10.37
CA ILE A 75 -16.04 11.97 10.88
C ILE A 75 -15.24 13.26 10.68
N ALA A 76 -15.93 14.38 10.42
CA ALA A 76 -15.27 15.67 10.35
C ALA A 76 -14.59 16.01 11.68
N GLY A 77 -13.33 16.41 11.64
CA GLY A 77 -12.46 16.62 12.81
C GLY A 77 -11.58 15.42 13.17
N ASP A 78 -11.67 14.31 12.42
CA ASP A 78 -10.71 13.21 12.57
C ASP A 78 -9.34 13.61 12.03
N SER A 79 -8.30 13.08 12.66
CA SER A 79 -6.95 13.07 12.14
C SER A 79 -6.72 11.81 11.27
N LEU A 80 -5.90 11.96 10.22
CA LEU A 80 -5.48 10.86 9.37
C LEU A 80 -4.06 10.42 9.73
N VAL A 81 -3.90 9.14 10.06
CA VAL A 81 -2.60 8.54 10.39
C VAL A 81 -2.20 7.58 9.28
N LEU A 82 -0.99 7.76 8.75
CA LEU A 82 -0.38 6.87 7.74
C LEU A 82 0.77 6.08 8.38
N THR A 83 0.71 4.75 8.31
CA THR A 83 1.61 3.89 9.09
C THR A 83 2.91 3.49 8.37
N LYS A 84 3.05 3.78 7.09
CA LYS A 84 4.27 3.58 6.31
C LYS A 84 4.50 4.78 5.37
N PRO A 85 5.76 5.10 5.02
CA PRO A 85 6.02 6.06 3.96
C PRO A 85 5.51 5.55 2.61
N ILE A 86 5.24 6.48 1.69
CA ILE A 86 4.80 6.20 0.32
C ILE A 86 5.88 6.56 -0.70
N GLY A 87 5.74 6.03 -1.92
CA GLY A 87 6.69 6.22 -3.02
C GLY A 87 7.24 4.92 -3.61
N THR A 88 6.71 3.75 -3.22
CA THR A 88 7.22 2.44 -3.69
C THR A 88 7.12 2.26 -5.20
N GLY A 89 6.09 2.82 -5.85
CA GLY A 89 5.93 2.73 -7.31
C GLY A 89 7.01 3.53 -8.05
N ILE A 90 7.33 4.73 -7.57
CA ILE A 90 8.40 5.59 -8.11
C ILE A 90 9.75 4.89 -7.93
N VAL A 91 10.06 4.41 -6.71
CA VAL A 91 11.29 3.67 -6.42
C VAL A 91 11.41 2.44 -7.31
N SER A 92 10.40 1.59 -7.39
CA SER A 92 10.41 0.39 -8.23
C SER A 92 10.60 0.71 -9.72
N THR A 93 10.06 1.85 -10.19
CA THR A 93 10.25 2.28 -11.57
C THR A 93 11.69 2.71 -11.84
N ALA A 94 12.31 3.43 -10.91
CA ALA A 94 13.71 3.82 -11.00
C ALA A 94 14.64 2.60 -10.92
N THR A 95 14.38 1.64 -10.03
CA THR A 95 15.10 0.36 -9.94
C THR A 95 15.02 -0.43 -11.25
N LYS A 96 13.81 -0.59 -11.81
CA LYS A 96 13.59 -1.30 -13.08
C LYS A 96 14.36 -0.68 -14.26
N LYS A 97 14.62 0.61 -14.19
CA LYS A 97 15.43 1.35 -15.19
C LYS A 97 16.90 1.42 -14.82
N GLU A 98 17.35 0.66 -13.85
CA GLU A 98 18.75 0.60 -13.38
C GLU A 98 19.28 1.98 -12.92
N HIS A 99 18.39 2.92 -12.58
CA HIS A 99 18.76 4.27 -12.16
C HIS A 99 19.22 4.33 -10.71
N ILE A 100 18.67 3.48 -9.86
CA ILE A 100 19.05 3.33 -8.44
C ILE A 100 19.35 1.88 -8.12
N GLN A 101 20.45 1.65 -7.36
CA GLN A 101 20.84 0.37 -6.76
C GLN A 101 21.49 0.71 -5.41
N ASN A 102 20.70 1.20 -4.47
CA ASN A 102 21.24 1.83 -3.26
C ASN A 102 20.35 1.59 -2.03
N GLU A 103 20.65 2.28 -0.95
CA GLU A 103 19.93 2.21 0.32
C GLU A 103 18.44 2.58 0.20
N LEU A 104 18.04 3.42 -0.76
CA LEU A 104 16.64 3.75 -0.99
C LEU A 104 15.85 2.54 -1.48
N GLU A 105 16.40 1.77 -2.41
CA GLU A 105 15.80 0.51 -2.88
C GLU A 105 15.64 -0.49 -1.75
N LYS A 106 16.70 -0.70 -0.95
CA LYS A 106 16.64 -1.58 0.22
C LYS A 106 15.58 -1.13 1.22
N THR A 107 15.52 0.16 1.53
CA THR A 107 14.55 0.73 2.46
C THR A 107 13.11 0.51 1.96
N ALA A 108 12.85 0.71 0.67
CA ALA A 108 11.54 0.45 0.08
C ALA A 108 11.18 -1.04 0.12
N ILE A 109 12.13 -1.94 -0.19
CA ILE A 109 11.94 -3.40 -0.11
C ILE A 109 11.61 -3.81 1.34
N GLU A 110 12.35 -3.34 2.34
CA GLU A 110 12.07 -3.67 3.74
C GLU A 110 10.70 -3.14 4.18
N SER A 111 10.30 -1.96 3.75
CA SER A 111 8.95 -1.44 4.00
C SER A 111 7.87 -2.31 3.35
N MET A 112 8.06 -2.74 2.09
CA MET A 112 7.13 -3.65 1.40
C MET A 112 7.05 -5.01 2.09
N LYS A 113 8.16 -5.54 2.62
CA LYS A 113 8.23 -6.80 3.36
C LYS A 113 7.60 -6.72 4.75
N THR A 114 7.52 -5.53 5.35
CA THR A 114 6.94 -5.33 6.68
C THR A 114 5.43 -5.56 6.63
N LEU A 115 4.93 -6.52 7.42
CA LEU A 115 3.49 -6.77 7.55
C LEU A 115 2.79 -5.62 8.29
N ASN A 116 1.55 -5.32 7.92
CA ASN A 116 0.72 -4.36 8.64
C ASN A 116 0.15 -4.94 9.96
N LYS A 117 0.63 -6.10 10.40
CA LYS A 117 0.16 -6.86 11.57
C LYS A 117 0.20 -6.04 12.86
N ASP A 118 1.34 -5.41 13.14
CA ASP A 118 1.52 -4.66 14.38
C ASP A 118 0.75 -3.33 14.35
N ALA A 119 0.76 -2.63 13.20
CA ALA A 119 -0.07 -1.44 13.01
C ALA A 119 -1.56 -1.76 13.21
N ALA A 120 -2.05 -2.88 12.65
CA ALA A 120 -3.42 -3.32 12.82
C ALA A 120 -3.76 -3.67 14.28
N LYS A 121 -2.84 -4.32 15.02
CA LYS A 121 -3.03 -4.62 16.45
C LYS A 121 -3.04 -3.36 17.31
N ILE A 122 -2.16 -2.40 17.00
CA ILE A 122 -2.11 -1.13 17.72
C ILE A 122 -3.39 -0.33 17.45
N MET A 123 -3.78 -0.22 16.19
CA MET A 123 -5.00 0.46 15.76
C MET A 123 -6.25 0.02 16.55
N GLN A 124 -6.38 -1.27 16.85
CA GLN A 124 -7.52 -1.82 17.61
C GLN A 124 -7.58 -1.36 19.09
N LYS A 125 -6.54 -0.73 19.62
CA LYS A 125 -6.51 -0.21 20.98
C LYS A 125 -7.13 1.20 21.09
N PHE A 126 -7.43 1.82 19.95
CA PHE A 126 -7.95 3.16 19.84
C PHE A 126 -9.36 3.17 19.26
N LYS A 127 -10.06 4.28 19.44
CA LYS A 127 -11.36 4.50 18.81
C LYS A 127 -11.17 4.90 17.35
N VAL A 128 -11.02 3.92 16.46
CA VAL A 128 -10.87 4.15 15.03
C VAL A 128 -12.23 4.27 14.35
N ASN A 129 -12.44 5.32 13.58
CA ASN A 129 -13.68 5.56 12.84
C ASN A 129 -13.69 4.88 11.47
N ALA A 130 -12.54 4.88 10.77
CA ALA A 130 -12.37 4.18 9.50
C ALA A 130 -10.90 3.82 9.27
N ALA A 131 -10.64 2.79 8.47
CA ALA A 131 -9.29 2.48 8.01
C ALA A 131 -9.31 1.76 6.66
N THR A 132 -8.23 1.93 5.90
CA THR A 132 -7.94 1.19 4.67
C THR A 132 -6.43 0.97 4.56
N ASP A 133 -6.00 0.01 3.75
CA ASP A 133 -4.61 -0.11 3.34
C ASP A 133 -4.36 0.72 2.07
N ILE A 134 -3.13 1.21 1.90
CA ILE A 134 -2.74 1.98 0.73
C ILE A 134 -2.01 1.07 -0.24
N THR A 135 -2.62 0.82 -1.40
CA THR A 135 -2.11 -0.07 -2.43
C THR A 135 -2.10 0.60 -3.82
N GLY A 136 -2.52 -0.11 -4.85
CA GLY A 136 -2.38 0.28 -6.24
C GLY A 136 -3.00 1.61 -6.65
N PHE A 137 -4.03 2.09 -5.96
CA PHE A 137 -4.65 3.40 -6.24
C PHE A 137 -3.96 4.60 -5.59
N GLY A 138 -2.90 4.35 -4.81
CA GLY A 138 -2.15 5.39 -4.12
C GLY A 138 -2.93 6.04 -2.97
N LEU A 139 -2.27 6.97 -2.28
CA LEU A 139 -2.88 7.65 -1.13
C LEU A 139 -4.19 8.35 -1.50
N LEU A 140 -4.18 9.14 -2.58
CA LEU A 140 -5.38 9.90 -2.97
C LEU A 140 -6.54 9.00 -3.38
N GLY A 141 -6.29 7.91 -4.13
CA GLY A 141 -7.35 7.01 -4.56
C GLY A 141 -8.09 6.39 -3.38
N HIS A 142 -7.35 5.84 -2.42
CA HIS A 142 -7.95 5.22 -1.23
C HIS A 142 -8.60 6.25 -0.29
N LEU A 143 -8.01 7.44 -0.14
CA LEU A 143 -8.61 8.52 0.66
C LEU A 143 -9.90 9.05 0.04
N ILE A 144 -9.95 9.21 -1.28
CA ILE A 144 -11.18 9.62 -2.00
C ILE A 144 -12.30 8.61 -1.74
N GLU A 145 -12.00 7.33 -1.81
CA GLU A 145 -12.98 6.27 -1.54
C GLU A 145 -13.48 6.35 -0.08
N MET A 146 -12.55 6.50 0.89
CA MET A 146 -12.89 6.67 2.30
C MET A 146 -13.75 7.91 2.54
N CYS A 147 -13.40 9.04 1.94
CA CYS A 147 -14.17 10.28 2.05
C CYS A 147 -15.58 10.16 1.45
N LYS A 148 -15.69 9.57 0.26
CA LYS A 148 -16.98 9.37 -0.42
C LYS A 148 -17.91 8.46 0.39
N SER A 149 -17.40 7.33 0.86
CA SER A 149 -18.18 6.36 1.63
C SER A 149 -18.56 6.86 3.03
N SER A 150 -17.87 7.90 3.52
CA SER A 150 -18.14 8.54 4.82
C SER A 150 -18.92 9.87 4.72
N GLY A 151 -19.11 10.42 3.51
CA GLY A 151 -19.78 11.72 3.32
C GLY A 151 -18.98 12.91 3.83
N VAL A 152 -17.64 12.83 3.84
CA VAL A 152 -16.74 13.87 4.33
C VAL A 152 -15.70 14.27 3.30
N SER A 153 -14.94 15.32 3.58
CA SER A 153 -13.77 15.76 2.83
C SER A 153 -12.53 15.71 3.72
N ALA A 154 -11.36 15.55 3.12
CA ALA A 154 -10.09 15.57 3.82
C ALA A 154 -9.21 16.74 3.37
N LYS A 155 -8.41 17.28 4.28
CA LYS A 155 -7.35 18.25 4.01
C LYS A 155 -6.02 17.60 4.32
N LEU A 156 -5.13 17.55 3.32
CA LEU A 156 -3.77 17.05 3.48
C LEU A 156 -2.78 18.21 3.46
N ASP A 157 -1.84 18.17 4.38
CA ASP A 157 -0.62 19.00 4.31
C ASP A 157 0.49 18.13 3.72
N PHE A 158 0.97 18.48 2.53
CA PHE A 158 2.00 17.72 1.82
C PHE A 158 3.25 17.51 2.65
N LYS A 159 3.64 18.48 3.47
CA LYS A 159 4.86 18.41 4.31
C LYS A 159 4.77 17.34 5.40
N ASN A 160 3.55 16.99 5.80
CA ASN A 160 3.31 15.99 6.84
C ASN A 160 3.13 14.56 6.29
N ILE A 161 3.15 14.40 4.96
CA ILE A 161 3.04 13.08 4.35
C ILE A 161 4.42 12.43 4.31
N PRO A 162 4.61 11.26 4.91
CA PRO A 162 5.89 10.56 4.89
C PRO A 162 6.16 9.97 3.51
N PHE A 163 7.20 10.42 2.86
CA PHE A 163 7.75 9.83 1.64
C PHE A 163 9.08 9.17 1.92
N PHE A 164 9.46 8.18 1.12
CA PHE A 164 10.84 7.70 1.15
C PHE A 164 11.79 8.82 0.74
N PRO A 165 12.96 8.95 1.41
CA PRO A 165 13.97 9.96 1.05
C PRO A 165 14.37 9.84 -0.43
N GLY A 166 14.40 10.97 -1.17
CA GLY A 166 14.77 11.00 -2.58
C GLY A 166 13.63 10.72 -3.58
N VAL A 167 12.44 10.32 -3.15
CA VAL A 167 11.29 10.07 -4.05
C VAL A 167 10.89 11.32 -4.83
N GLU A 168 10.96 12.50 -4.23
CA GLU A 168 10.64 13.76 -4.93
C GLU A 168 11.61 14.04 -6.07
N GLN A 169 12.90 13.78 -5.87
CA GLN A 169 13.88 13.90 -6.93
C GLN A 169 13.58 12.94 -8.09
N LEU A 170 13.34 11.66 -7.78
CA LEU A 170 12.99 10.65 -8.79
C LEU A 170 11.71 11.01 -9.55
N ALA A 171 10.70 11.55 -8.87
CA ALA A 171 9.48 12.03 -9.51
C ALA A 171 9.74 13.19 -10.47
N ASN A 172 10.59 14.15 -10.09
CA ASN A 172 11.01 15.27 -10.94
C ASN A 172 11.81 14.80 -12.16
N GLU A 173 12.59 13.74 -12.03
CA GLU A 173 13.34 13.09 -13.12
C GLU A 173 12.44 12.20 -14.01
N GLY A 174 11.15 12.07 -13.67
CA GLY A 174 10.15 11.38 -14.48
C GLY A 174 10.00 9.88 -14.22
N PHE A 175 10.59 9.34 -13.14
CA PHE A 175 10.43 7.92 -12.74
C PHE A 175 9.07 7.63 -12.11
N VAL A 176 8.00 8.11 -12.74
CA VAL A 176 6.62 7.90 -12.28
C VAL A 176 5.97 6.81 -13.11
N PRO A 177 5.46 5.71 -12.48
CA PRO A 177 4.81 4.63 -13.22
C PRO A 177 3.54 5.11 -13.93
N SER A 178 3.19 4.43 -15.03
CA SER A 178 1.95 4.73 -15.77
C SER A 178 0.69 4.55 -14.93
N GLY A 179 0.72 3.62 -13.97
CA GLY A 179 -0.35 3.43 -12.99
C GLY A 179 -0.60 4.68 -12.15
N SER A 180 0.46 5.27 -11.61
CA SER A 180 0.39 6.50 -10.80
C SER A 180 -0.13 7.70 -11.59
N ARG A 181 0.19 7.80 -12.88
CA ARG A 181 -0.36 8.84 -13.77
C ARG A 181 -1.86 8.66 -13.95
N ARG A 182 -2.35 7.44 -14.22
CA ARG A 182 -3.79 7.15 -14.32
C ARG A 182 -4.52 7.41 -12.99
N ASN A 183 -3.90 7.08 -11.87
CA ASN A 183 -4.44 7.39 -10.55
C ASN A 183 -4.58 8.91 -10.35
N HIS A 184 -3.59 9.68 -10.77
CA HIS A 184 -3.63 11.15 -10.71
C HIS A 184 -4.75 11.72 -11.59
N ASP A 185 -4.89 11.22 -12.83
CA ASP A 185 -5.96 11.67 -13.73
C ASP A 185 -7.34 11.42 -13.09
N HIS A 186 -7.54 10.25 -12.49
CA HIS A 186 -8.78 9.95 -11.76
C HIS A 186 -8.99 10.87 -10.56
N ALA A 187 -7.95 11.05 -9.72
CA ALA A 187 -8.02 11.86 -8.51
C ALA A 187 -8.26 13.35 -8.80
N SER A 188 -7.81 13.86 -9.95
CA SER A 188 -7.93 15.28 -10.34
C SER A 188 -9.38 15.77 -10.38
N GLY A 189 -10.33 14.89 -10.64
CA GLY A 189 -11.76 15.21 -10.59
C GLY A 189 -12.34 15.43 -9.17
N TYR A 190 -11.59 15.04 -8.14
CA TYR A 190 -12.03 15.08 -6.74
C TYR A 190 -11.15 15.93 -5.83
N CYS A 191 -9.96 16.30 -6.29
CA CYS A 191 -8.95 17.00 -5.49
C CYS A 191 -8.81 18.46 -5.94
N ARG A 192 -8.65 19.36 -4.96
CA ARG A 192 -8.18 20.72 -5.20
C ARG A 192 -6.77 20.86 -4.63
N TYR A 193 -5.85 21.30 -5.44
CA TYR A 193 -4.47 21.52 -5.04
C TYR A 193 -4.22 23.03 -4.85
N SER A 194 -3.45 23.38 -3.84
CA SER A 194 -2.94 24.74 -3.72
C SER A 194 -1.86 25.02 -4.77
N ASP A 195 -1.69 26.29 -5.15
CA ASP A 195 -0.83 26.71 -6.27
C ASP A 195 0.64 26.33 -6.11
N HIS A 196 1.11 26.15 -4.88
CA HIS A 196 2.49 25.77 -4.58
C HIS A 196 2.76 24.26 -4.71
N ILE A 197 1.75 23.42 -4.90
CA ILE A 197 1.94 21.97 -5.12
C ILE A 197 2.30 21.70 -6.56
N THR A 198 3.53 21.23 -6.78
CA THR A 198 4.08 20.96 -8.12
C THR A 198 3.38 19.78 -8.80
N ALA A 199 3.54 19.66 -10.12
CA ALA A 199 3.04 18.53 -10.88
C ALA A 199 3.63 17.19 -10.37
N SER A 200 4.91 17.15 -10.07
CA SER A 200 5.58 15.95 -9.52
C SER A 200 5.01 15.58 -8.14
N GLN A 201 4.78 16.55 -7.27
CA GLN A 201 4.18 16.32 -5.96
C GLN A 201 2.76 15.76 -6.05
N ARG A 202 1.95 16.22 -7.03
CA ARG A 202 0.61 15.65 -7.27
C ARG A 202 0.70 14.19 -7.71
N LEU A 203 1.69 13.85 -8.56
CA LEU A 203 1.94 12.47 -8.97
C LEU A 203 2.41 11.60 -7.81
N MET A 204 3.26 12.12 -6.91
CA MET A 204 3.70 11.42 -5.70
C MET A 204 2.53 11.03 -4.78
N LEU A 205 1.55 11.92 -4.61
CA LEU A 205 0.33 11.66 -3.83
C LEU A 205 -0.55 10.55 -4.43
N SER A 206 -0.43 10.33 -5.73
CA SER A 206 -1.16 9.31 -6.49
C SER A 206 -0.32 8.07 -6.78
N ASP A 207 0.92 8.00 -6.23
CA ASP A 207 1.84 6.91 -6.53
C ASP A 207 1.29 5.56 -6.07
N SER A 208 1.29 4.59 -6.99
CA SER A 208 0.85 3.22 -6.71
C SER A 208 1.76 2.57 -5.69
N GLN A 209 1.20 2.05 -4.60
CA GLN A 209 1.97 1.40 -3.56
C GLN A 209 1.91 -0.12 -3.67
N THR A 210 3.04 -0.76 -3.44
CA THR A 210 3.13 -2.20 -3.20
C THR A 210 3.26 -2.42 -1.70
N SER A 211 2.32 -3.16 -1.11
CA SER A 211 2.32 -3.47 0.32
C SER A 211 2.48 -2.21 1.21
N GLY A 212 1.73 -1.16 0.90
CA GLY A 212 1.76 0.09 1.67
C GLY A 212 1.19 -0.06 3.08
N GLY A 213 1.22 1.05 3.81
CA GLY A 213 0.72 1.12 5.17
C GLY A 213 -0.80 1.22 5.26
N LEU A 214 -1.29 1.34 6.48
CA LEU A 214 -2.68 1.67 6.77
C LEU A 214 -2.87 3.18 6.75
N LEU A 215 -4.01 3.62 6.22
CA LEU A 215 -4.56 4.96 6.41
C LEU A 215 -5.71 4.85 7.41
N ILE A 216 -5.57 5.50 8.54
CA ILE A 216 -6.47 5.38 9.68
C ILE A 216 -7.09 6.74 9.96
N SER A 217 -8.41 6.80 10.06
CA SER A 217 -9.18 7.98 10.50
C SER A 217 -9.55 7.79 11.97
N ILE A 218 -9.10 8.72 12.82
CA ILE A 218 -9.16 8.62 14.27
C ILE A 218 -9.49 9.99 14.88
N PRO A 219 -10.25 10.09 15.98
CA PRO A 219 -10.45 11.35 16.66
C PRO A 219 -9.14 12.07 16.99
N GLU A 220 -9.03 13.36 16.72
CA GLU A 220 -7.80 14.16 16.88
C GLU A 220 -7.12 13.94 18.23
N LYS A 221 -7.87 13.91 19.32
CA LYS A 221 -7.37 13.68 20.69
C LYS A 221 -6.73 12.31 20.94
N GLU A 222 -6.90 11.36 20.03
CA GLU A 222 -6.32 10.02 20.09
C GLU A 222 -5.17 9.84 19.09
N ALA A 223 -4.90 10.86 18.29
CA ALA A 223 -3.81 10.85 17.31
C ALA A 223 -2.48 11.41 17.88
N GLU A 224 -2.49 11.99 19.09
CA GLU A 224 -1.33 12.47 19.84
C GLU A 224 -0.71 11.31 20.68
#